data_c67f2503a5a11c0022fe57edba2521b4
#
_entry.id   c67f2503a5a11c0022fe57edba2521b4
#
_cell.length_a   1.000
_cell.length_b   1.000
_cell.length_c   1.000
_cell.angle_alpha   90.00
_cell.angle_beta   90.00
_cell.angle_gamma   90.00
#
_symmetry.space_group_name_H-M   'P 1'
#
loop_
_entity.id
_entity.type
_entity.pdbx_description
1 polymer ?
#
loop_
_entity_poly.entity_id
_entity_poly.type
_entity_poly.pdbx_seq_one_letter_code
_entity_poly.pdbx_strand_id
1 'polypeptide(L)' 'MPIRLYQLACELEMPSKELIRYAADWGIKLSNHFTLLTKNQLETIKARHD' A
#
# COMPACT_ATOMS: atom_id res chain seq x y z
N MET A 1 1.64 -13.98 2.14
CA MET A 1 2.96 -13.44 2.46
C MET A 1 2.92 -11.91 2.45
N PRO A 2 3.49 -11.27 3.47
CA PRO A 2 3.53 -9.81 3.46
C PRO A 2 4.47 -9.32 2.36
N ILE A 3 4.12 -8.22 1.74
CA ILE A 3 4.97 -7.60 0.74
C ILE A 3 5.29 -6.17 1.17
N ARG A 4 6.34 -5.62 0.60
CA ARG A 4 6.72 -4.26 0.91
C ARG A 4 5.87 -3.28 0.12
N LEU A 5 5.72 -2.09 0.67
CA LEU A 5 4.90 -1.06 0.06
C LEU A 5 5.30 -0.78 -1.39
N TYR A 6 6.60 -0.67 -1.66
CA TYR A 6 7.04 -0.35 -3.02
C TYR A 6 6.69 -1.47 -4.01
N GLN A 7 6.64 -2.71 -3.54
CA GLN A 7 6.26 -3.82 -4.41
C GLN A 7 4.79 -3.72 -4.80
N LEU A 8 3.94 -3.37 -3.84
CA LEU A 8 2.53 -3.18 -4.14
C LEU A 8 2.33 -1.99 -5.07
N ALA A 9 3.05 -0.91 -4.84
CA ALA A 9 2.98 0.26 -5.72
C ALA A 9 3.32 -0.12 -7.16
N CYS A 10 4.34 -0.95 -7.33
CA CYS A 10 4.71 -1.44 -8.65
C CYS A 10 3.59 -2.23 -9.30
N GLU A 11 2.95 -3.10 -8.53
CA GLU A 11 1.84 -3.90 -9.04
C GLU A 11 0.65 -3.04 -9.45
N LEU A 12 0.41 -1.96 -8.72
CA LEU A 12 -0.70 -1.05 -9.00
C LEU A 12 -0.31 0.02 -10.02
N GLU A 13 0.91 -0.02 -10.50
CA GLU A 13 1.43 0.93 -11.50
C GLU A 13 1.29 2.38 -11.04
N MET A 14 1.67 2.63 -9.79
CA MET A 14 1.60 3.97 -9.23
C MET A 14 2.82 4.25 -8.35
N PRO A 15 3.21 5.53 -8.17
CA PRO A 15 4.31 5.87 -7.28
C PRO A 15 4.03 5.47 -5.84
N SER A 16 5.07 5.01 -5.14
CA SER A 16 4.93 4.66 -3.73
C SER A 16 4.40 5.82 -2.91
N LYS A 17 4.82 7.02 -3.26
CA LYS A 17 4.40 8.24 -2.58
C LYS A 17 2.88 8.39 -2.60
N GLU A 18 2.28 8.16 -3.76
CA GLU A 18 0.84 8.24 -3.90
C GLU A 18 0.14 7.13 -3.15
N LEU A 19 0.73 5.95 -3.18
CA LEU A 19 0.16 4.82 -2.45
C LEU A 19 0.11 5.10 -0.95
N ILE A 20 1.15 5.74 -0.42
CA ILE A 20 1.18 6.14 0.98
C ILE A 20 0.03 7.09 1.29
N ARG A 21 -0.23 8.04 0.40
CA ARG A 21 -1.31 9.00 0.58
C ARG A 21 -2.67 8.32 0.54
N TYR A 22 -2.88 7.43 -0.42
CA TYR A 22 -4.14 6.70 -0.50
C TYR A 22 -4.37 5.85 0.74
N ALA A 23 -3.33 5.17 1.19
CA ALA A 23 -3.44 4.34 2.38
C ALA A 23 -3.80 5.17 3.61
N ALA A 24 -3.23 6.37 3.72
CA ALA A 24 -3.54 7.26 4.82
C ALA A 24 -5.02 7.66 4.82
N ASP A 25 -5.59 7.88 3.64
CA ASP A 25 -7.00 8.20 3.51
C ASP A 25 -7.89 7.04 3.98
N TRP A 26 -7.38 5.83 3.87
CA TRP A 26 -8.13 4.65 4.28
C TRP A 26 -7.82 4.23 5.72
N GLY A 27 -7.08 5.06 6.44
CA GLY A 27 -6.77 4.80 7.83
C GLY A 27 -5.56 3.91 8.05
N ILE A 28 -4.77 3.68 7.03
CA ILE A 28 -3.56 2.87 7.11
C ILE A 28 -2.34 3.79 7.14
N LYS A 29 -1.60 3.77 8.23
CA LYS A 29 -0.40 4.60 8.37
C LYS A 29 0.81 3.87 7.84
N LEU A 30 1.44 4.44 6.82
CA LEU A 30 2.66 3.91 6.24
C LEU A 30 3.74 4.97 6.34
N SER A 31 4.85 4.64 6.97
CA SER A 31 5.89 5.63 7.26
C SER A 31 6.95 5.75 6.17
N ASN A 32 7.19 4.68 5.41
CA ASN A 32 8.17 4.73 4.32
C ASN A 32 7.89 3.66 3.29
N HIS A 33 8.69 3.69 2.21
CA HIS A 33 8.51 2.79 1.07
C HIS A 33 8.80 1.33 1.38
N PHE A 34 9.53 1.07 2.45
CA PHE A 34 9.96 -0.29 2.80
C PHE A 34 9.09 -0.92 3.87
N THR A 35 8.02 -0.25 4.27
CA THR A 35 7.10 -0.78 5.27
C THR A 35 6.47 -2.07 4.75
N LEU A 36 6.49 -3.11 5.59
CA LEU A 36 5.84 -4.37 5.24
C LEU A 36 4.34 -4.25 5.46
N LEU A 37 3.59 -4.71 4.48
CA LEU A 37 2.13 -4.70 4.56
C LEU A 37 1.62 -6.04 5.02
N THR A 38 0.67 -6.05 5.94
CA THR A 38 0.01 -7.28 6.33
C THR A 38 -0.96 -7.69 5.24
N LYS A 39 -1.40 -8.95 5.29
CA LYS A 39 -2.36 -9.45 4.33
C LYS A 39 -3.64 -8.61 4.32
N ASN A 40 -4.12 -8.24 5.50
CA ASN A 40 -5.34 -7.43 5.61
C ASN A 40 -5.16 -6.06 4.97
N GLN A 41 -4.02 -5.42 5.22
CA GLN A 41 -3.74 -4.12 4.62
C GLN A 41 -3.62 -4.23 3.11
N LEU A 42 -2.96 -5.27 2.63
CA LEU A 42 -2.81 -5.50 1.20
C LEU A 42 -4.15 -5.67 0.53
N GLU A 43 -5.02 -6.48 1.10
CA GLU A 43 -6.35 -6.72 0.53
C GLU A 43 -7.20 -5.46 0.54
N THR A 44 -7.13 -4.69 1.63
CA THR A 44 -7.87 -3.43 1.73
C THR A 44 -7.45 -2.46 0.65
N ILE A 45 -6.15 -2.31 0.44
CA ILE A 45 -5.63 -1.39 -0.56
C ILE A 45 -6.04 -1.83 -1.97
N LYS A 46 -5.90 -3.12 -2.25
CA LYS A 46 -6.27 -3.64 -3.56
C LYS A 46 -7.76 -3.47 -3.85
N ALA A 47 -8.59 -3.73 -2.85
CA ALA A 47 -10.03 -3.60 -3.02
C ALA A 47 -10.43 -2.15 -3.28
N ARG A 48 -9.80 -1.23 -2.59
CA ARG A 48 -10.14 0.18 -2.73
C ARG A 48 -9.54 0.79 -3.99
N HIS A 49 -8.40 0.26 -4.44
CA HIS A 49 -7.77 0.76 -5.66
C HIS A 49 -8.67 0.50 -6.88
N ASP A 50 -9.33 -0.62 -6.87
CA ASP A 50 -10.27 -0.94 -7.92
C ASP A 50 -11.57 -0.13 -7.75
#